data_c434653e2500689ce2963d18cb4ddc2d
#
_entry.id   c434653e2500689ce2963d18cb4ddc2d
#
_cell.length_a   1.000
_cell.length_b   1.000
_cell.length_c   1.000
_cell.angle_alpha   90.00
_cell.angle_beta   90.00
_cell.angle_gamma   90.00
#
_symmetry.space_group_name_H-M   'P 1'
#
loop_
_entity.id
_entity.type
_entity.pdbx_description
1 polymer ?
#
loop_
_entity_poly.entity_id
_entity_poly.type
_entity_poly.pdbx_seq_one_letter_code
_entity_poly.pdbx_strand_id
1 'polypeptide(L)'
;MSQENPQVRFEQEGSRLTAIEITREQRSPVISVLQHTLFALGIVVSSYSARARSARLVERIVIERTDGGSIDGALSTATKAAILPIALQRASNERESV
;
A
#
# COMPACT_ATOMS: atom_id res chain seq x y z
N MET A 1 -10.25 -12.92 -21.35
CA MET A 1 -10.27 -12.02 -20.68
C MET A 1 -9.19 -11.85 -19.82
N SER A 2 -8.73 -10.89 -19.63
CA SER A 2 -7.61 -10.74 -18.91
C SER A 2 -7.91 -10.27 -17.55
N GLN A 3 -7.16 -10.75 -16.61
CA GLN A 3 -7.22 -10.29 -15.38
C GLN A 3 -6.18 -9.34 -15.21
N GLU A 4 -6.42 -8.16 -14.74
CA GLU A 4 -5.40 -7.19 -14.55
C GLU A 4 -4.74 -7.42 -13.24
N ASN A 5 -3.44 -7.35 -13.21
CA ASN A 5 -2.68 -7.50 -11.98
C ASN A 5 -2.80 -6.26 -11.14
N PRO A 6 -2.72 -6.39 -9.83
CA PRO A 6 -2.64 -5.22 -8.97
C PRO A 6 -1.40 -4.40 -9.30
N GLN A 7 -1.48 -3.10 -9.08
CA GLN A 7 -0.37 -2.19 -9.33
C GLN A 7 -0.10 -1.39 -8.09
N VAL A 8 1.17 -1.16 -7.84
CA VAL A 8 1.60 -0.38 -6.70
C VAL A 8 2.54 0.70 -7.20
N ARG A 9 2.27 1.93 -6.80
CA ARG A 9 3.13 3.04 -7.15
C ARG A 9 3.57 3.74 -5.89
N PHE A 10 4.87 3.93 -5.74
CA PHE A 10 5.42 4.64 -4.60
C PHE A 10 5.74 6.07 -5.02
N GLU A 11 5.20 7.03 -4.29
CA GLU A 11 5.47 8.44 -4.55
C GLU A 11 6.60 8.89 -3.66
N GLN A 12 7.56 9.57 -4.24
CA GLN A 12 8.75 9.99 -3.51
C GLN A 12 9.08 11.44 -3.81
N GLU A 13 9.70 12.09 -2.84
CA GLU A 13 10.29 13.40 -3.04
C GLU A 13 11.77 13.20 -2.78
N GLY A 14 12.57 13.20 -3.85
CA GLY A 14 13.95 12.81 -3.72
C GLY A 14 14.02 11.36 -3.27
N SER A 15 14.70 11.11 -2.17
CA SER A 15 14.81 9.77 -1.63
C SER A 15 13.74 9.48 -0.58
N ARG A 16 12.86 10.43 -0.30
CA ARG A 16 11.90 10.29 0.78
C ARG A 16 10.59 9.73 0.24
N LEU A 17 10.12 8.66 0.83
CA LEU A 17 8.86 8.04 0.46
C LEU A 17 7.73 8.79 1.15
N THR A 18 6.74 9.24 0.38
CA THR A 18 5.68 10.08 0.91
C THR A 18 4.30 9.45 0.79
N ALA A 19 4.06 8.63 -0.22
CA ALA A 19 2.73 8.06 -0.39
C ALA A 19 2.81 6.78 -1.20
N ILE A 20 1.74 6.01 -1.11
CA ILE A 20 1.63 4.74 -1.82
C ILE A 20 0.28 4.73 -2.50
N GLU A 21 0.25 4.37 -3.77
CA GLU A 21 -1.00 4.22 -4.48
C GLU A 21 -1.14 2.79 -4.94
N ILE A 22 -2.24 2.16 -4.57
CA ILE A 22 -2.50 0.76 -4.88
C ILE A 22 -3.76 0.68 -5.72
N THR A 23 -3.66 0.04 -6.88
CA THR A 23 -4.79 -0.17 -7.77
C THR A 23 -4.98 -1.67 -7.93
N ARG A 24 -6.18 -2.14 -7.64
CA ARG A 24 -6.46 -3.56 -7.75
C ARG A 24 -7.94 -3.76 -8.00
N GLU A 25 -8.34 -4.98 -8.29
CA GLU A 25 -9.75 -5.26 -8.46
C GLU A 25 -10.52 -4.81 -7.23
N GLN A 26 -11.72 -4.30 -7.47
CA GLN A 26 -12.50 -3.76 -6.39
C GLN A 26 -12.99 -4.87 -5.49
N ARG A 27 -12.41 -4.96 -4.33
CA ARG A 27 -12.78 -5.93 -3.34
C ARG A 27 -12.71 -5.24 -2.00
N SER A 28 -12.10 -5.83 -1.03
CA SER A 28 -11.89 -5.17 0.24
C SER A 28 -10.68 -4.28 0.17
N PRO A 29 -10.72 -3.10 0.76
CA PRO A 29 -9.54 -2.27 0.87
C PRO A 29 -8.46 -3.00 1.68
N VAL A 30 -7.20 -2.65 1.42
CA VAL A 30 -6.09 -3.25 2.15
C VAL A 30 -5.59 -2.36 3.28
N ILE A 31 -6.22 -1.21 3.48
CA ILE A 31 -5.71 -0.21 4.40
C ILE A 31 -5.53 -0.75 5.82
N SER A 32 -6.45 -1.57 6.31
CA SER A 32 -6.34 -2.03 7.69
C SER A 32 -5.13 -2.92 7.88
N VAL A 33 -4.84 -3.77 6.91
CA VAL A 33 -3.67 -4.64 7.00
C VAL A 33 -2.40 -3.80 6.87
N LEU A 34 -2.41 -2.84 5.95
CA LEU A 34 -1.25 -1.99 5.76
C LEU A 34 -0.96 -1.16 6.99
N GLN A 35 -1.98 -0.65 7.67
CA GLN A 35 -1.76 0.13 8.87
C GLN A 35 -1.00 -0.66 9.93
N HIS A 36 -1.37 -1.91 10.12
CA HIS A 36 -0.69 -2.77 11.07
C HIS A 36 0.78 -2.93 10.69
N THR A 37 1.03 -3.21 9.43
CA THR A 37 2.38 -3.44 8.95
C THR A 37 3.22 -2.16 9.06
N LEU A 38 2.64 -1.03 8.68
CA LEU A 38 3.35 0.24 8.72
C LEU A 38 3.65 0.64 10.16
N PHE A 39 2.71 0.43 11.06
CA PHE A 39 2.91 0.82 12.44
C PHE A 39 4.08 0.07 13.06
N ALA A 40 4.27 -1.19 12.67
CA ALA A 40 5.40 -1.97 13.17
C ALA A 40 6.73 -1.38 12.69
N LEU A 41 6.72 -0.58 11.64
CA LEU A 41 7.92 0.08 11.13
C LEU A 41 8.04 1.52 11.63
N GLY A 42 7.15 1.94 12.52
CA GLY A 42 7.17 3.31 13.02
C GLY A 42 6.55 4.30 12.05
N ILE A 43 5.62 3.84 11.22
CA ILE A 43 4.99 4.66 10.19
C ILE A 43 3.49 4.67 10.43
N VAL A 44 2.88 5.83 10.26
CA VAL A 44 1.43 5.96 10.38
C VAL A 44 0.86 6.54 9.09
N VAL A 45 -0.42 6.30 8.87
CA VAL A 45 -1.13 6.83 7.73
C VAL A 45 -1.66 8.21 8.13
N SER A 46 -1.24 9.23 7.41
CA SER A 46 -1.68 10.58 7.71
C SER A 46 -2.87 10.98 6.86
N SER A 47 -3.09 10.32 5.74
CA SER A 47 -4.21 10.62 4.89
C SER A 47 -4.51 9.39 4.03
N TYR A 48 -5.77 9.17 3.75
CA TYR A 48 -6.19 8.01 2.99
C TYR A 48 -7.38 8.37 2.12
N SER A 49 -7.36 7.95 0.88
CA SER A 49 -8.50 8.11 0.01
C SER A 49 -8.62 6.87 -0.86
N ALA A 50 -9.85 6.56 -1.23
CA ALA A 50 -10.10 5.42 -2.08
C ALA A 50 -11.22 5.78 -3.03
N ARG A 51 -11.10 5.34 -4.27
CA ARG A 51 -12.15 5.59 -5.23
C ARG A 51 -12.24 4.44 -6.20
N ALA A 52 -13.42 4.21 -6.70
CA ALA A 52 -13.66 3.19 -7.70
C ALA A 52 -13.38 3.75 -9.08
N ARG A 53 -12.80 2.94 -9.94
CA ARG A 53 -12.49 3.35 -11.27
C ARG A 53 -12.68 2.16 -12.16
N SER A 54 -13.75 2.16 -12.90
CA SER A 54 -14.19 0.98 -13.62
C SER A 54 -14.42 -0.12 -12.60
N ALA A 55 -13.83 -1.28 -12.77
CA ALA A 55 -14.01 -2.36 -11.82
C ALA A 55 -12.87 -2.44 -10.82
N ARG A 56 -12.15 -1.34 -10.63
CA ARG A 56 -10.96 -1.36 -9.80
C ARG A 56 -11.08 -0.37 -8.66
N LEU A 57 -10.37 -0.65 -7.60
CA LEU A 57 -10.29 0.25 -6.46
C LEU A 57 -8.91 0.87 -6.46
N VAL A 58 -8.86 2.20 -6.39
CA VAL A 58 -7.60 2.93 -6.32
C VAL A 58 -7.51 3.54 -4.92
N GLU A 59 -6.51 3.11 -4.17
CA GLU A 59 -6.30 3.60 -2.82
C GLU A 59 -5.02 4.41 -2.79
N ARG A 60 -5.09 5.60 -2.21
CA ARG A 60 -3.91 6.45 -2.06
C ARG A 60 -3.68 6.68 -0.58
N ILE A 61 -2.51 6.32 -0.13
CA ILE A 61 -2.18 6.29 1.28
C ILE A 61 -0.97 7.18 1.51
N VAL A 62 -1.16 8.27 2.24
CA VAL A 62 -0.06 9.19 2.57
C VAL A 62 0.48 8.78 3.92
N ILE A 63 1.79 8.65 4.02
CA ILE A 63 2.42 8.08 5.20
C ILE A 63 3.44 9.05 5.80
N GLU A 64 3.66 8.89 7.11
CA GLU A 64 4.62 9.69 7.86
C GLU A 64 5.24 8.82 8.94
N ARG A 65 6.45 9.15 9.34
CA ARG A 65 7.03 8.49 10.49
C ARG A 65 6.40 9.05 11.76
N THR A 66 6.27 8.20 12.76
CA THR A 66 5.68 8.61 14.03
C THR A 66 6.53 9.66 14.73
N ASP A 67 7.84 9.70 14.44
CA ASP A 67 8.72 10.67 15.09
C ASP A 67 8.94 11.91 14.24
N GLY A 68 8.23 12.03 13.11
CA GLY A 68 8.36 13.21 12.27
C GLY A 68 9.55 13.19 11.33
N GLY A 69 10.32 12.14 11.32
CA GLY A 69 11.47 12.06 10.42
C GLY A 69 11.06 11.63 9.02
N SER A 70 12.06 11.46 8.18
CA SER A 70 11.83 11.05 6.79
C SER A 70 11.81 9.54 6.65
N ILE A 71 11.04 9.06 5.69
CA ILE A 71 11.04 7.64 5.34
C ILE A 71 11.96 7.49 4.15
N ASP A 72 13.25 7.29 4.42
CA ASP A 72 14.23 7.19 3.35
C ASP A 72 15.24 6.10 3.68
N GLY A 73 16.17 5.88 2.80
CA GLY A 73 17.24 4.90 3.00
C GLY A 73 16.69 3.53 3.33
N ALA A 74 17.25 2.92 4.37
CA ALA A 74 16.87 1.57 4.76
C ALA A 74 15.40 1.46 5.13
N LEU A 75 14.83 2.48 5.74
CA LEU A 75 13.43 2.44 6.12
C LEU A 75 12.54 2.44 4.89
N SER A 76 12.88 3.24 3.88
CA SER A 76 12.11 3.25 2.63
C SER A 76 12.16 1.88 1.97
N THR A 77 13.32 1.28 1.92
CA THR A 77 13.48 -0.06 1.33
C THR A 77 12.65 -1.08 2.09
N ALA A 78 12.73 -1.05 3.42
CA ALA A 78 11.98 -2.00 4.24
C ALA A 78 10.48 -1.79 4.08
N THR A 79 10.05 -0.54 3.97
CA THR A 79 8.63 -0.23 3.81
C THR A 79 8.11 -0.79 2.48
N LYS A 80 8.83 -0.56 1.40
CA LYS A 80 8.41 -1.08 0.11
C LYS A 80 8.36 -2.60 0.12
N ALA A 81 9.35 -3.23 0.72
CA ALA A 81 9.40 -4.68 0.78
C ALA A 81 8.25 -5.25 1.60
N ALA A 82 7.84 -4.56 2.65
CA ALA A 82 6.76 -5.04 3.49
C ALA A 82 5.40 -4.85 2.81
N ILE A 83 5.25 -3.79 2.04
CA ILE A 83 3.95 -3.46 1.45
C ILE A 83 3.67 -4.28 0.20
N LEU A 84 4.67 -4.53 -0.62
CA LEU A 84 4.45 -5.19 -1.90
C LEU A 84 3.70 -6.52 -1.79
N PRO A 85 4.07 -7.43 -0.91
CA PRO A 85 3.33 -8.70 -0.85
C PRO A 85 1.87 -8.52 -0.48
N ILE A 86 1.57 -7.55 0.37
CA ILE A 86 0.20 -7.30 0.78
C ILE A 86 -0.59 -6.72 -0.36
N ALA A 87 -0.03 -5.72 -1.02
CA ALA A 87 -0.72 -5.01 -2.09
C ALA A 87 -0.93 -5.88 -3.31
N LEU A 88 -0.03 -6.82 -3.54
CA LEU A 88 -0.10 -7.65 -4.73
C LEU A 88 -0.83 -8.96 -4.49
N GLN A 89 -1.38 -9.16 -3.30
CA GLN A 89 -2.11 -10.36 -3.00
C GLN A 89 -3.33 -10.47 -3.90
N ARG A 90 -3.55 -11.63 -4.48
CA ARG A 90 -4.63 -11.80 -5.39
C ARG A 90 -5.83 -12.42 -4.73
N ALA A 91 -6.98 -12.23 -5.35
CA ALA A 91 -8.20 -12.79 -4.83
C ALA A 91 -8.15 -14.31 -4.74
N SER A 92 -7.40 -14.92 -5.65
CA SER A 92 -7.34 -16.38 -5.64
C SER A 92 -6.71 -16.91 -4.36
N ASN A 93 -5.90 -16.12 -3.70
CA ASN A 93 -5.32 -16.57 -2.45
C ASN A 93 -6.38 -16.77 -1.40
N GLU A 94 -7.44 -16.03 -1.48
CA GLU A 94 -8.49 -16.15 -0.50
C GLU A 94 -9.22 -17.45 -0.65
N ARG A 95 -9.34 -17.95 -1.87
CA ARG A 95 -10.01 -19.20 -2.05
C ARG A 95 -9.24 -20.36 -1.53
N GLU A 96 -7.94 -20.23 -1.53
CA GLU A 96 -7.13 -21.33 -1.06
C GLU A 96 -7.22 -21.51 0.42
N SER A 97 -7.69 -20.54 1.12
CA SER A 97 -7.76 -20.67 2.55
C SER A 97 -9.02 -21.40 2.97
N VAL A 98 -9.86 -21.73 2.07
CA VAL A 98 -11.11 -22.41 2.40
C VAL A 98 -10.88 -23.84 2.78
#